data_458b21f9f632051544b9d18e1be412de
#
_entry.id   458b21f9f632051544b9d18e1be412de
#
_cell.length_a   1.000
_cell.length_b   1.000
_cell.length_c   1.000
_cell.angle_alpha   90.00
_cell.angle_beta   90.00
_cell.angle_gamma   90.00
#
_symmetry.space_group_name_H-M   'P 1'
#
loop_
_entity.id
_entity.type
_entity.pdbx_description
1 polymer ?
#
loop_
_entity_poly.entity_id
_entity_poly.type
_entity_poly.pdbx_seq_one_letter_code
_entity_poly.pdbx_strand_id
1 'polypeptide(L)'
;PDLDAYADPSQGGVAGGRQPTGPDGHWLEPVTVIAHLTAVTERVRFTTNILLAALRRPVVLAKTASTIDVLSGSRLDLGVGIGWQRHEYLAAGLSFAERGRQLDHTLAVCQTLWSGNDVEFVDDRLQFDHIWQEPKPGGGAVPIWVSGTTQPRAMRRLARFGAGWIPWGDDAADITAGITRMRAAVEAEGRDPGGLGVVGNLPSVVDDTGAVDLEATMAAVPALTAAGVSDFRGNVRLGATDEQALDELSRYVEAFRSATA
;
A
#
# COMPACT_ATOMS: atom_id res chain seq x y z
N PRO A 1 11.79 10.46 -10.54
CA PRO A 1 11.12 11.45 -9.66
C PRO A 1 10.90 12.78 -10.38
N ASP A 2 9.86 13.48 -9.96
CA ASP A 2 9.49 14.82 -10.43
C ASP A 2 10.34 15.86 -9.68
N LEU A 3 11.24 16.55 -10.37
CA LEU A 3 12.15 17.52 -9.74
C LEU A 3 11.41 18.73 -9.14
N ASP A 4 10.29 19.14 -9.73
CA ASP A 4 9.48 20.21 -9.17
C ASP A 4 8.85 19.81 -7.83
N ALA A 5 8.56 18.51 -7.66
CA ALA A 5 8.06 17.98 -6.41
C ALA A 5 9.10 18.03 -5.27
N TYR A 6 10.38 18.05 -5.57
CA TYR A 6 11.44 18.22 -4.55
C TYR A 6 11.60 19.69 -4.11
N ALA A 7 11.16 20.63 -4.93
CA ALA A 7 11.13 22.05 -4.60
C ALA A 7 9.87 22.44 -3.80
N ASP A 8 8.83 21.60 -3.80
CA ASP A 8 7.59 21.83 -3.05
C ASP A 8 7.85 21.59 -1.54
N PRO A 9 7.48 22.55 -0.66
CA PRO A 9 7.60 22.37 0.79
C PRO A 9 6.61 21.35 1.38
N SER A 10 5.77 20.74 0.56
CA SER A 10 4.84 19.69 0.95
C SER A 10 5.19 18.36 0.28
N GLN A 11 5.15 17.27 1.04
CA GLN A 11 5.21 15.92 0.47
C GLN A 11 3.81 15.31 0.44
N GLY A 12 3.39 14.85 -0.74
CA GLY A 12 2.08 14.22 -0.89
C GLY A 12 0.90 15.15 -0.60
N GLY A 13 1.11 16.46 -0.65
CA GLY A 13 0.11 17.46 -0.26
C GLY A 13 0.04 17.74 1.24
N VAL A 14 0.96 17.20 2.04
CA VAL A 14 1.06 17.43 3.49
C VAL A 14 2.11 18.49 3.75
N ALA A 15 1.71 19.62 4.36
CA ALA A 15 2.61 20.70 4.69
C ALA A 15 3.74 20.21 5.64
N GLY A 16 4.99 20.60 5.34
CA GLY A 16 6.16 20.19 6.11
C GLY A 16 6.62 18.74 5.87
N GLY A 17 5.98 18.02 4.95
CA GLY A 17 6.43 16.70 4.51
C GLY A 17 7.82 16.78 3.88
N ARG A 18 8.62 15.73 4.06
CA ARG A 18 9.95 15.63 3.47
C ARG A 18 10.08 14.38 2.63
N GLN A 19 10.72 14.51 1.48
CA GLN A 19 11.13 13.35 0.70
C GLN A 19 12.15 12.53 1.51
N PRO A 20 12.07 11.20 1.52
CA PRO A 20 12.98 10.36 2.30
C PRO A 20 14.42 10.41 1.77
N THR A 21 14.60 10.72 0.48
CA THR A 21 15.92 10.90 -0.16
C THR A 21 15.90 12.07 -1.12
N GLY A 22 17.06 12.50 -1.61
CA GLY A 22 17.17 13.38 -2.78
C GLY A 22 16.69 12.71 -4.08
N PRO A 23 16.64 13.45 -5.19
CA PRO A 23 16.22 12.90 -6.49
C PRO A 23 17.18 11.84 -7.03
N ASP A 24 18.39 11.80 -6.53
CA ASP A 24 19.45 10.82 -6.79
C ASP A 24 19.36 9.56 -5.89
N GLY A 25 18.35 9.49 -5.01
CA GLY A 25 18.11 8.33 -4.16
C GLY A 25 17.82 7.06 -4.95
N HIS A 26 18.23 5.92 -4.41
CA HIS A 26 18.04 4.60 -5.03
C HIS A 26 16.59 4.14 -4.86
N TRP A 27 15.72 4.60 -5.76
CA TRP A 27 14.31 4.17 -5.85
C TRP A 27 14.19 2.95 -6.77
N LEU A 28 14.39 1.76 -6.20
CA LEU A 28 14.22 0.52 -6.94
C LEU A 28 12.74 0.29 -7.29
N GLU A 29 12.50 -0.36 -8.43
CA GLU A 29 11.16 -0.72 -8.86
C GLU A 29 10.57 -1.79 -7.91
N PRO A 30 9.47 -1.48 -7.17
CA PRO A 30 9.05 -2.30 -6.03
C PRO A 30 8.62 -3.72 -6.42
N VAL A 31 7.99 -3.89 -7.57
CA VAL A 31 7.49 -5.21 -8.01
C VAL A 31 8.66 -6.14 -8.35
N THR A 32 9.71 -5.58 -8.97
CA THR A 32 10.97 -6.30 -9.26
C THR A 32 11.68 -6.70 -7.97
N VAL A 33 11.76 -5.79 -6.99
CA VAL A 33 12.38 -6.09 -5.68
C VAL A 33 11.61 -7.18 -4.95
N ILE A 34 10.27 -7.09 -4.91
CA ILE A 34 9.43 -8.11 -4.28
C ILE A 34 9.64 -9.47 -4.95
N ALA A 35 9.67 -9.53 -6.28
CA ALA A 35 9.93 -10.78 -7.00
C ALA A 35 11.27 -11.42 -6.60
N HIS A 36 12.33 -10.61 -6.44
CA HIS A 36 13.62 -11.10 -5.93
C HIS A 36 13.51 -11.61 -4.48
N LEU A 37 12.84 -10.86 -3.61
CA LEU A 37 12.71 -11.22 -2.20
C LEU A 37 11.85 -12.47 -1.97
N THR A 38 10.93 -12.81 -2.87
CA THR A 38 10.15 -14.05 -2.75
C THR A 38 11.01 -15.30 -2.82
N ALA A 39 12.15 -15.24 -3.54
CA ALA A 39 13.05 -16.38 -3.71
C ALA A 39 13.92 -16.65 -2.47
N VAL A 40 14.10 -15.66 -1.59
CA VAL A 40 14.97 -15.74 -0.41
C VAL A 40 14.21 -15.68 0.91
N THR A 41 12.87 -15.70 0.86
CA THR A 41 12.00 -15.66 2.05
C THR A 41 10.84 -16.65 1.92
N GLU A 42 10.35 -17.16 3.06
CA GLU A 42 9.28 -18.16 3.10
C GLU A 42 8.00 -17.67 3.82
N ARG A 43 8.12 -16.75 4.78
CA ARG A 43 7.02 -16.34 5.66
C ARG A 43 6.67 -14.87 5.59
N VAL A 44 7.60 -14.02 5.20
CA VAL A 44 7.41 -12.57 5.14
C VAL A 44 6.38 -12.24 4.08
N ARG A 45 5.37 -11.45 4.43
CA ARG A 45 4.42 -10.85 3.48
C ARG A 45 5.01 -9.56 2.91
N PHE A 46 4.61 -9.23 1.72
CA PHE A 46 5.08 -8.05 0.98
C PHE A 46 3.91 -7.12 0.71
N THR A 47 4.05 -5.87 1.10
CA THR A 47 3.06 -4.84 0.79
C THR A 47 3.74 -3.65 0.11
N THR A 48 3.22 -3.23 -1.03
CA THR A 48 3.65 -1.95 -1.62
C THR A 48 2.99 -0.79 -0.87
N ASN A 49 3.77 0.26 -0.52
CA ASN A 49 3.23 1.39 0.23
C ASN A 49 3.76 2.73 -0.29
N ILE A 50 3.24 3.11 -1.41
CA ILE A 50 2.22 2.54 -2.31
C ILE A 50 2.78 2.39 -3.72
N LEU A 51 2.17 1.49 -4.50
CA LEU A 51 2.43 1.38 -5.92
C LEU A 51 1.55 2.38 -6.69
N LEU A 52 2.14 3.12 -7.62
CA LEU A 52 1.39 3.92 -8.60
C LEU A 52 0.89 3.00 -9.73
N ALA A 53 -0.12 2.20 -9.42
CA ALA A 53 -0.65 1.21 -10.35
C ALA A 53 -1.20 1.85 -11.63
N ALA A 54 -1.70 3.09 -11.55
CA ALA A 54 -2.18 3.87 -12.69
C ALA A 54 -1.12 4.15 -13.77
N LEU A 55 0.18 4.14 -13.41
CA LEU A 55 1.28 4.35 -14.35
C LEU A 55 1.64 3.10 -15.16
N ARG A 56 1.02 1.96 -14.87
CA ARG A 56 1.32 0.67 -15.49
C ARG A 56 0.24 0.25 -16.48
N ARG A 57 0.64 -0.48 -17.52
CA ARG A 57 -0.33 -1.16 -18.40
C ARG A 57 -1.11 -2.19 -17.59
N PRO A 58 -2.46 -2.10 -17.51
CA PRO A 58 -3.26 -2.92 -16.60
C PRO A 58 -3.06 -4.43 -16.79
N VAL A 59 -3.05 -4.91 -18.04
CA VAL A 59 -2.86 -6.33 -18.37
C VAL A 59 -1.49 -6.85 -17.90
N VAL A 60 -0.44 -6.02 -18.05
CA VAL A 60 0.91 -6.37 -17.60
C VAL A 60 0.96 -6.39 -16.07
N LEU A 61 0.35 -5.40 -15.42
CA LEU A 61 0.28 -5.36 -13.95
C LEU A 61 -0.47 -6.58 -13.39
N ALA A 62 -1.61 -6.93 -13.96
CA ALA A 62 -2.38 -8.10 -13.56
C ALA A 62 -1.54 -9.38 -13.64
N LYS A 63 -0.82 -9.56 -14.77
CA LYS A 63 0.08 -10.70 -14.99
C LYS A 63 1.24 -10.73 -13.99
N THR A 64 1.86 -9.59 -13.76
CA THR A 64 3.02 -9.50 -12.87
C THR A 64 2.61 -9.75 -11.42
N ALA A 65 1.49 -9.15 -10.97
CA ALA A 65 1.00 -9.33 -9.61
C ALA A 65 0.59 -10.78 -9.34
N SER A 66 -0.14 -11.44 -10.27
CA SER A 66 -0.49 -12.84 -10.12
C SER A 66 0.73 -13.77 -10.16
N THR A 67 1.74 -13.44 -10.96
CA THR A 67 3.00 -14.21 -10.98
C THR A 67 3.71 -14.14 -9.62
N ILE A 68 3.84 -12.95 -9.06
CA ILE A 68 4.46 -12.77 -7.73
C ILE A 68 3.63 -13.42 -6.64
N ASP A 69 2.31 -13.35 -6.72
CA ASP A 69 1.43 -14.01 -5.75
C ASP A 69 1.69 -15.52 -5.72
N VAL A 70 1.77 -16.16 -6.88
CA VAL A 70 2.09 -17.59 -6.98
C VAL A 70 3.52 -17.89 -6.51
N LEU A 71 4.54 -17.13 -6.94
CA LEU A 71 5.93 -17.33 -6.53
C LEU A 71 6.13 -17.15 -5.03
N SER A 72 5.36 -16.26 -4.42
CA SER A 72 5.43 -15.99 -2.99
C SER A 72 4.59 -16.94 -2.14
N GLY A 73 3.71 -17.77 -2.73
CA GLY A 73 2.71 -18.54 -1.99
C GLY A 73 1.67 -17.63 -1.34
N SER A 74 1.11 -16.69 -2.10
CA SER A 74 0.07 -15.73 -1.70
C SER A 74 0.46 -14.81 -0.55
N ARG A 75 1.72 -14.32 -0.59
CA ARG A 75 2.27 -13.36 0.38
C ARG A 75 2.32 -11.92 -0.14
N LEU A 76 1.71 -11.63 -1.30
CA LEU A 76 1.64 -10.29 -1.87
C LEU A 76 0.36 -9.57 -1.47
N ASP A 77 0.50 -8.36 -0.94
CA ASP A 77 -0.56 -7.37 -0.77
C ASP A 77 -0.25 -6.14 -1.64
N LEU A 78 -1.16 -5.78 -2.52
CA LEU A 78 -0.94 -4.70 -3.48
C LEU A 78 -1.49 -3.37 -2.93
N GLY A 79 -0.65 -2.63 -2.19
CA GLY A 79 -0.99 -1.30 -1.73
C GLY A 79 -0.88 -0.28 -2.86
N VAL A 80 -1.98 0.41 -3.16
CA VAL A 80 -2.11 1.29 -4.32
C VAL A 80 -2.56 2.69 -3.93
N GLY A 81 -2.09 3.69 -4.67
CA GLY A 81 -2.51 5.08 -4.53
C GLY A 81 -2.44 5.83 -5.84
N ILE A 82 -3.01 7.04 -5.85
CA ILE A 82 -3.07 7.87 -7.06
C ILE A 82 -1.78 8.68 -7.31
N GLY A 83 -0.89 8.78 -6.33
CA GLY A 83 0.29 9.63 -6.42
C GLY A 83 -0.02 11.14 -6.47
N TRP A 84 1.01 11.93 -6.35
CA TRP A 84 0.90 13.39 -6.28
C TRP A 84 1.87 14.12 -7.22
N GLN A 85 2.87 13.44 -7.77
CA GLN A 85 3.87 14.01 -8.66
C GLN A 85 3.32 14.10 -10.10
N ARG A 86 3.16 15.32 -10.60
CA ARG A 86 2.54 15.57 -11.90
C ARG A 86 3.39 15.05 -13.07
N HIS A 87 4.70 15.27 -13.02
CA HIS A 87 5.59 14.94 -14.13
C HIS A 87 5.79 13.43 -14.30
N GLU A 88 5.58 12.63 -13.26
CA GLU A 88 5.56 11.17 -13.42
C GLU A 88 4.42 10.70 -14.35
N TYR A 89 3.23 11.31 -14.22
CA TYR A 89 2.11 11.03 -15.12
C TYR A 89 2.38 11.51 -16.53
N LEU A 90 2.95 12.71 -16.70
CA LEU A 90 3.31 13.24 -18.01
C LEU A 90 4.37 12.37 -18.69
N ALA A 91 5.39 11.93 -17.96
CA ALA A 91 6.42 11.03 -18.46
C ALA A 91 5.86 9.65 -18.87
N ALA A 92 4.78 9.19 -18.22
CA ALA A 92 4.06 7.97 -18.61
C ALA A 92 3.05 8.19 -19.75
N GLY A 93 2.92 9.39 -20.31
CA GLY A 93 1.95 9.72 -21.34
C GLY A 93 0.51 9.79 -20.83
N LEU A 94 0.31 10.05 -19.53
CA LEU A 94 -0.99 10.03 -18.86
C LEU A 94 -1.39 11.40 -18.32
N SER A 95 -2.69 11.65 -18.24
CA SER A 95 -3.23 12.86 -17.64
C SER A 95 -3.19 12.78 -16.11
N PHE A 96 -2.52 13.74 -15.47
CA PHE A 96 -2.52 13.85 -14.00
C PHE A 96 -3.92 14.13 -13.43
N ALA A 97 -4.76 14.89 -14.13
CA ALA A 97 -6.12 15.17 -13.71
C ALA A 97 -6.99 13.90 -13.65
N GLU A 98 -6.71 12.93 -14.52
CA GLU A 98 -7.44 11.67 -14.65
C GLU A 98 -6.86 10.53 -13.79
N ARG A 99 -5.82 10.79 -12.98
CA ARG A 99 -5.08 9.74 -12.25
C ARG A 99 -5.95 8.83 -11.39
N GLY A 100 -7.02 9.38 -10.80
CA GLY A 100 -7.96 8.59 -10.00
C GLY A 100 -8.79 7.64 -10.86
N ARG A 101 -9.33 8.12 -11.99
CA ARG A 101 -10.07 7.29 -12.95
C ARG A 101 -9.16 6.25 -13.61
N GLN A 102 -7.91 6.62 -13.88
CA GLN A 102 -6.92 5.70 -14.41
C GLN A 102 -6.60 4.57 -13.43
N LEU A 103 -6.51 4.87 -12.13
CA LEU A 103 -6.34 3.84 -11.11
C LEU A 103 -7.56 2.92 -11.03
N ASP A 104 -8.78 3.49 -11.02
CA ASP A 104 -10.02 2.70 -10.98
C ASP A 104 -10.13 1.76 -12.19
N HIS A 105 -9.80 2.27 -13.40
CA HIS A 105 -9.71 1.47 -14.62
C HIS A 105 -8.69 0.33 -14.49
N THR A 106 -7.47 0.65 -14.03
CA THR A 106 -6.40 -0.35 -13.87
C THR A 106 -6.81 -1.47 -12.92
N LEU A 107 -7.43 -1.14 -11.79
CA LEU A 107 -7.89 -2.13 -10.81
C LEU A 107 -9.03 -2.98 -11.34
N ALA A 108 -9.96 -2.39 -12.10
CA ALA A 108 -11.06 -3.12 -12.72
C ALA A 108 -10.55 -4.15 -13.74
N VAL A 109 -9.60 -3.76 -14.60
CA VAL A 109 -8.96 -4.69 -15.55
C VAL A 109 -8.23 -5.82 -14.82
N CYS A 110 -7.48 -5.51 -13.76
CA CYS A 110 -6.80 -6.53 -12.98
C CYS A 110 -7.79 -7.54 -12.39
N GLN A 111 -8.87 -7.08 -11.75
CA GLN A 111 -9.88 -7.98 -11.19
C GLN A 111 -10.56 -8.83 -12.26
N THR A 112 -10.89 -8.25 -13.42
CA THR A 112 -11.47 -9.01 -14.54
C THR A 112 -10.53 -10.13 -14.99
N LEU A 113 -9.25 -9.84 -15.18
CA LEU A 113 -8.26 -10.84 -15.59
C LEU A 113 -8.01 -11.93 -14.54
N TRP A 114 -8.19 -11.63 -13.27
CA TRP A 114 -8.06 -12.61 -12.18
C TRP A 114 -9.33 -13.46 -11.98
N SER A 115 -10.52 -12.93 -12.32
CA SER A 115 -11.80 -13.53 -11.97
C SER A 115 -12.12 -14.82 -12.72
N GLY A 116 -11.49 -15.08 -13.87
CA GLY A 116 -11.80 -16.27 -14.68
C GLY A 116 -10.96 -16.40 -15.92
N ASN A 117 -11.34 -17.37 -16.74
CA ASN A 117 -10.75 -17.63 -18.05
C ASN A 117 -11.73 -17.17 -19.13
N ASP A 118 -11.21 -16.86 -20.32
CA ASP A 118 -12.01 -16.34 -21.42
C ASP A 118 -12.83 -15.11 -21.02
N VAL A 119 -12.15 -14.11 -20.44
CA VAL A 119 -12.78 -12.89 -19.94
C VAL A 119 -12.86 -11.82 -21.00
N GLU A 120 -13.87 -10.96 -20.85
CA GLU A 120 -14.07 -9.75 -21.63
C GLU A 120 -14.04 -8.51 -20.72
N PHE A 121 -13.63 -7.39 -21.29
CA PHE A 121 -13.63 -6.09 -20.61
C PHE A 121 -13.91 -4.98 -21.61
N VAL A 122 -14.79 -4.06 -21.25
CA VAL A 122 -15.12 -2.88 -22.06
C VAL A 122 -15.29 -1.67 -21.15
N ASP A 123 -14.54 -0.63 -21.42
CA ASP A 123 -14.79 0.73 -20.92
C ASP A 123 -14.34 1.77 -21.97
N ASP A 124 -14.28 3.05 -21.60
CA ASP A 124 -13.89 4.16 -22.47
C ASP A 124 -12.38 4.18 -22.81
N ARG A 125 -11.58 3.30 -22.23
CA ARG A 125 -10.11 3.27 -22.35
C ARG A 125 -9.56 1.99 -22.96
N LEU A 126 -10.27 0.88 -22.77
CA LEU A 126 -9.79 -0.43 -23.16
C LEU A 126 -10.97 -1.36 -23.48
N GLN A 127 -10.82 -2.08 -24.58
CA GLN A 127 -11.72 -3.19 -24.93
C GLN A 127 -10.91 -4.41 -25.28
N PHE A 128 -11.28 -5.54 -24.73
CA PHE A 128 -10.82 -6.87 -25.15
C PHE A 128 -11.86 -7.93 -24.87
N ASP A 129 -11.76 -9.03 -25.59
CA ASP A 129 -12.53 -10.26 -25.43
C ASP A 129 -11.60 -11.46 -25.59
N HIS A 130 -12.08 -12.62 -25.19
CA HIS A 130 -11.37 -13.90 -25.33
C HIS A 130 -9.94 -13.88 -24.76
N ILE A 131 -9.75 -13.21 -23.61
CA ILE A 131 -8.46 -13.20 -22.93
C ILE A 131 -8.42 -14.26 -21.83
N TRP A 132 -7.40 -15.10 -21.91
CA TRP A 132 -7.06 -16.08 -20.89
C TRP A 132 -5.69 -15.73 -20.27
N GLN A 133 -5.67 -15.40 -19.01
CA GLN A 133 -4.44 -15.08 -18.29
C GLN A 133 -4.15 -16.11 -17.20
N GLU A 134 -2.99 -16.75 -17.27
CA GLU A 134 -2.41 -17.59 -16.23
C GLU A 134 -1.02 -17.04 -15.80
N PRO A 135 -0.58 -17.30 -14.55
CA PRO A 135 -1.33 -17.97 -13.50
C PRO A 135 -2.43 -17.07 -12.92
N LYS A 136 -3.42 -17.68 -12.27
CA LYS A 136 -4.33 -16.94 -11.38
C LYS A 136 -3.68 -16.74 -10.02
N PRO A 137 -4.03 -15.67 -9.28
CA PRO A 137 -3.65 -15.55 -7.87
C PRO A 137 -4.20 -16.71 -7.04
N GLY A 138 -3.42 -17.18 -6.06
CA GLY A 138 -3.76 -18.34 -5.24
C GLY A 138 -5.07 -18.20 -4.45
N GLY A 139 -5.43 -16.99 -4.04
CA GLY A 139 -6.71 -16.68 -3.38
C GLY A 139 -7.82 -16.19 -4.32
N GLY A 140 -7.66 -16.36 -5.64
CA GLY A 140 -8.60 -15.87 -6.66
C GLY A 140 -8.36 -14.41 -7.07
N ALA A 141 -7.77 -13.60 -6.22
CA ALA A 141 -7.32 -12.24 -6.52
C ALA A 141 -6.15 -11.86 -5.59
N VAL A 142 -5.28 -10.96 -6.06
CA VAL A 142 -4.28 -10.32 -5.18
C VAL A 142 -5.00 -9.30 -4.30
N PRO A 143 -4.84 -9.33 -2.96
CA PRO A 143 -5.45 -8.36 -2.07
C PRO A 143 -5.00 -6.93 -2.41
N ILE A 144 -5.95 -6.01 -2.56
CA ILE A 144 -5.70 -4.61 -2.89
C ILE A 144 -5.88 -3.76 -1.63
N TRP A 145 -4.86 -3.02 -1.25
CA TRP A 145 -4.91 -2.05 -0.16
C TRP A 145 -4.96 -0.64 -0.74
N VAL A 146 -6.04 0.08 -0.46
CA VAL A 146 -6.28 1.40 -1.05
C VAL A 146 -5.75 2.49 -0.14
N SER A 147 -4.80 3.29 -0.64
CA SER A 147 -4.29 4.46 0.08
C SER A 147 -5.09 5.72 -0.25
N GLY A 148 -5.32 6.51 0.77
CA GLY A 148 -5.95 7.82 0.64
C GLY A 148 -6.66 8.27 1.91
N THR A 149 -7.22 9.48 1.84
CA THR A 149 -8.09 10.02 2.87
C THR A 149 -9.52 9.50 2.70
N THR A 150 -10.40 9.85 3.63
CA THR A 150 -11.84 9.51 3.57
C THR A 150 -12.63 10.33 2.52
N GLN A 151 -11.95 10.89 1.53
CA GLN A 151 -12.59 11.57 0.40
C GLN A 151 -13.49 10.59 -0.40
N PRO A 152 -14.67 11.03 -0.89
CA PRO A 152 -15.65 10.14 -1.52
C PRO A 152 -15.10 9.25 -2.63
N ARG A 153 -14.18 9.77 -3.48
CA ARG A 153 -13.59 8.98 -4.57
C ARG A 153 -12.68 7.85 -4.05
N ALA A 154 -11.94 8.10 -2.97
CA ALA A 154 -11.08 7.08 -2.36
C ALA A 154 -11.93 6.02 -1.66
N MET A 155 -13.01 6.42 -0.98
CA MET A 155 -13.91 5.50 -0.28
C MET A 155 -14.71 4.62 -1.25
N ARG A 156 -15.19 5.16 -2.39
CA ARG A 156 -15.77 4.34 -3.46
C ARG A 156 -14.79 3.30 -4.00
N ARG A 157 -13.52 3.69 -4.19
CA ARG A 157 -12.47 2.75 -4.62
C ARG A 157 -12.21 1.66 -3.57
N LEU A 158 -12.14 2.04 -2.30
CA LEU A 158 -12.00 1.11 -1.19
C LEU A 158 -13.19 0.14 -1.13
N ALA A 159 -14.40 0.65 -1.20
CA ALA A 159 -15.61 -0.17 -1.21
C ALA A 159 -15.65 -1.13 -2.39
N ARG A 160 -15.19 -0.71 -3.57
CA ARG A 160 -15.25 -1.54 -4.78
C ARG A 160 -14.13 -2.58 -4.85
N PHE A 161 -12.90 -2.23 -4.49
CA PHE A 161 -11.71 -3.01 -4.81
C PHE A 161 -10.91 -3.47 -3.60
N GLY A 162 -11.05 -2.78 -2.43
CA GLY A 162 -10.11 -2.90 -1.34
C GLY A 162 -10.29 -4.15 -0.49
N ALA A 163 -9.18 -4.77 -0.11
CA ALA A 163 -9.07 -5.69 1.03
C ALA A 163 -8.69 -4.94 2.31
N GLY A 164 -8.09 -3.75 2.17
CA GLY A 164 -7.70 -2.92 3.30
C GLY A 164 -7.48 -1.45 2.90
N TRP A 165 -7.32 -0.62 3.92
CA TRP A 165 -7.13 0.82 3.81
C TRP A 165 -5.77 1.25 4.37
N ILE A 166 -5.07 2.09 3.61
CA ILE A 166 -3.83 2.76 4.02
C ILE A 166 -4.15 4.25 4.20
N PRO A 167 -4.45 4.71 5.41
CA PRO A 167 -4.85 6.10 5.67
C PRO A 167 -3.73 7.09 5.35
N TRP A 168 -4.13 8.31 4.99
CA TRP A 168 -3.23 9.42 4.69
C TRP A 168 -3.72 10.72 5.32
N GLY A 169 -2.80 11.68 5.51
CA GLY A 169 -3.12 13.02 6.02
C GLY A 169 -3.78 13.00 7.38
N ASP A 170 -4.83 13.80 7.56
CA ASP A 170 -5.54 13.95 8.85
C ASP A 170 -6.19 12.63 9.32
N ASP A 171 -6.59 11.76 8.39
CA ASP A 171 -7.15 10.45 8.73
C ASP A 171 -6.08 9.48 9.30
N ALA A 172 -4.82 9.66 8.94
CA ALA A 172 -3.70 8.93 9.53
C ALA A 172 -3.24 9.56 10.85
N ALA A 173 -3.35 10.87 10.99
CA ALA A 173 -2.97 11.60 12.19
C ALA A 173 -3.93 11.33 13.37
N ASP A 174 -5.23 11.27 13.09
CA ASP A 174 -6.26 10.80 14.04
C ASP A 174 -6.90 9.53 13.49
N ILE A 175 -6.20 8.41 13.71
CA ILE A 175 -6.57 7.11 13.13
C ILE A 175 -7.93 6.62 13.63
N THR A 176 -8.28 6.89 14.88
CA THR A 176 -9.57 6.47 15.47
C THR A 176 -10.75 7.17 14.78
N ALA A 177 -10.67 8.48 14.62
CA ALA A 177 -11.67 9.23 13.88
C ALA A 177 -11.64 8.90 12.39
N GLY A 178 -10.43 8.67 11.82
CA GLY A 178 -10.26 8.22 10.44
C GLY A 178 -10.97 6.91 10.16
N ILE A 179 -10.79 5.89 11.00
CA ILE A 179 -11.46 4.58 10.88
C ILE A 179 -12.98 4.74 10.98
N THR A 180 -13.45 5.55 11.90
CA THR A 180 -14.90 5.81 12.04
C THR A 180 -15.48 6.42 10.76
N ARG A 181 -14.82 7.42 10.20
CA ARG A 181 -15.23 8.06 8.92
C ARG A 181 -15.15 7.07 7.75
N MET A 182 -14.07 6.27 7.68
CA MET A 182 -13.90 5.27 6.63
C MET A 182 -15.02 4.24 6.65
N ARG A 183 -15.33 3.67 7.82
CA ARG A 183 -16.41 2.68 7.97
C ARG A 183 -17.75 3.22 7.52
N ALA A 184 -18.12 4.41 8.00
CA ALA A 184 -19.37 5.07 7.60
C ALA A 184 -19.42 5.34 6.08
N ALA A 185 -18.32 5.77 5.48
CA ALA A 185 -18.25 6.05 4.06
C ALA A 185 -18.32 4.78 3.20
N VAL A 186 -17.69 3.68 3.60
CA VAL A 186 -17.75 2.39 2.91
C VAL A 186 -19.14 1.76 3.02
N GLU A 187 -19.78 1.86 4.18
CA GLU A 187 -21.16 1.41 4.40
C GLU A 187 -22.14 2.20 3.52
N ALA A 188 -21.94 3.50 3.38
CA ALA A 188 -22.75 4.35 2.49
C ALA A 188 -22.60 3.97 0.99
N GLU A 189 -21.50 3.35 0.60
CA GLU A 189 -21.29 2.76 -0.74
C GLU A 189 -21.88 1.32 -0.85
N GLY A 190 -22.59 0.84 0.17
CA GLY A 190 -23.28 -0.45 0.18
C GLY A 190 -22.42 -1.67 0.50
N ARG A 191 -21.22 -1.46 1.08
CA ARG A 191 -20.33 -2.55 1.48
C ARG A 191 -20.13 -2.60 3.00
N ASP A 192 -20.19 -3.82 3.57
CA ASP A 192 -19.78 -4.04 4.97
C ASP A 192 -18.29 -3.73 5.14
N PRO A 193 -17.93 -2.77 6.01
CA PRO A 193 -16.54 -2.44 6.30
C PRO A 193 -15.84 -3.42 7.27
N GLY A 194 -16.58 -4.36 7.86
CA GLY A 194 -16.08 -5.25 8.93
C GLY A 194 -14.92 -6.15 8.52
N GLY A 195 -14.81 -6.48 7.22
CA GLY A 195 -13.72 -7.30 6.68
C GLY A 195 -12.53 -6.51 6.15
N LEU A 196 -12.49 -5.18 6.29
CA LEU A 196 -11.38 -4.36 5.81
C LEU A 196 -10.25 -4.30 6.83
N GLY A 197 -9.03 -4.64 6.39
CA GLY A 197 -7.83 -4.33 7.14
C GLY A 197 -7.55 -2.82 7.18
N VAL A 198 -6.85 -2.36 8.21
CA VAL A 198 -6.45 -0.96 8.36
C VAL A 198 -4.99 -0.88 8.77
N VAL A 199 -4.19 -0.14 8.00
CA VAL A 199 -2.80 0.18 8.36
C VAL A 199 -2.78 1.31 9.37
N GLY A 200 -2.13 1.09 10.52
CA GLY A 200 -1.82 2.12 11.50
C GLY A 200 -0.31 2.36 11.61
N ASN A 201 0.08 3.62 11.73
CA ASN A 201 1.47 3.95 12.00
C ASN A 201 1.75 3.76 13.50
N LEU A 202 2.82 3.00 13.79
CA LEU A 202 3.36 2.88 15.13
C LEU A 202 4.44 3.97 15.29
N PRO A 203 4.21 5.01 16.11
CA PRO A 203 5.16 6.09 16.27
C PRO A 203 6.42 5.56 16.99
N SER A 204 7.60 5.84 16.43
CA SER A 204 8.85 5.54 17.12
C SER A 204 9.08 6.56 18.22
N VAL A 205 9.04 6.11 19.48
CA VAL A 205 9.45 6.90 20.63
C VAL A 205 10.96 6.75 20.77
N VAL A 206 11.66 7.86 21.01
CA VAL A 206 13.11 7.86 21.23
C VAL A 206 13.41 8.36 22.62
N ASP A 207 14.44 7.78 23.23
CA ASP A 207 14.97 8.21 24.51
C ASP A 207 15.85 9.46 24.39
N ASP A 208 16.37 9.94 25.53
CA ASP A 208 17.24 11.12 25.60
C ASP A 208 18.56 10.97 24.82
N THR A 209 18.95 9.75 24.46
CA THR A 209 20.13 9.45 23.63
C THR A 209 19.83 9.39 22.13
N GLY A 210 18.52 9.44 21.77
CA GLY A 210 18.04 9.28 20.41
C GLY A 210 17.90 7.82 19.96
N ALA A 211 18.05 6.85 20.87
CA ALA A 211 17.78 5.45 20.62
C ALA A 211 16.25 5.18 20.71
N VAL A 212 15.77 4.18 19.97
CA VAL A 212 14.36 3.80 20.01
C VAL A 212 14.04 3.12 21.33
N ASP A 213 13.13 3.73 22.11
CA ASP A 213 12.49 3.10 23.27
C ASP A 213 11.37 2.17 22.79
N LEU A 214 11.66 0.88 22.75
CA LEU A 214 10.73 -0.14 22.25
C LEU A 214 9.52 -0.29 23.17
N GLU A 215 9.67 -0.18 24.48
CA GLU A 215 8.55 -0.31 25.43
C GLU A 215 7.56 0.84 25.23
N ALA A 216 8.06 2.09 25.23
CA ALA A 216 7.24 3.26 24.98
C ALA A 216 6.62 3.26 23.57
N THR A 217 7.34 2.76 22.55
CA THR A 217 6.83 2.62 21.19
C THR A 217 5.68 1.61 21.14
N MET A 218 5.83 0.46 21.79
CA MET A 218 4.82 -0.61 21.78
C MET A 218 3.62 -0.33 22.67
N ALA A 219 3.72 0.60 23.62
CA ALA A 219 2.61 1.02 24.48
C ALA A 219 1.39 1.54 23.69
N ALA A 220 1.58 2.00 22.45
CA ALA A 220 0.49 2.43 21.58
C ALA A 220 -0.31 1.27 20.95
N VAL A 221 0.24 0.05 20.88
CA VAL A 221 -0.34 -1.08 20.16
C VAL A 221 -1.76 -1.46 20.65
N PRO A 222 -2.03 -1.61 21.97
CA PRO A 222 -3.36 -1.99 22.42
C PRO A 222 -4.44 -0.96 22.06
N ALA A 223 -4.13 0.33 22.18
CA ALA A 223 -5.07 1.40 21.84
C ALA A 223 -5.36 1.44 20.31
N LEU A 224 -4.33 1.27 19.48
CA LEU A 224 -4.47 1.21 18.03
C LEU A 224 -5.27 -0.02 17.61
N THR A 225 -5.01 -1.18 18.20
CA THR A 225 -5.79 -2.40 17.94
C THR A 225 -7.26 -2.22 18.34
N ALA A 226 -7.53 -1.64 19.51
CA ALA A 226 -8.90 -1.34 19.97
C ALA A 226 -9.62 -0.34 19.03
N ALA A 227 -8.89 0.58 18.40
CA ALA A 227 -9.44 1.49 17.40
C ALA A 227 -9.78 0.78 16.07
N GLY A 228 -9.21 -0.42 15.82
CA GLY A 228 -9.46 -1.22 14.63
C GLY A 228 -8.29 -1.27 13.65
N VAL A 229 -7.08 -0.91 14.07
CA VAL A 229 -5.85 -1.15 13.30
C VAL A 229 -5.57 -2.66 13.30
N SER A 230 -5.37 -3.22 12.09
CA SER A 230 -5.05 -4.65 11.90
C SER A 230 -3.60 -4.87 11.44
N ASP A 231 -3.01 -3.86 10.82
CA ASP A 231 -1.67 -3.91 10.24
C ASP A 231 -0.84 -2.73 10.74
N PHE A 232 0.28 -3.03 11.37
CA PHE A 232 1.10 -2.02 12.00
C PHE A 232 2.32 -1.69 11.14
N ARG A 233 2.54 -0.41 10.92
CA ARG A 233 3.71 0.11 10.23
C ARG A 233 4.63 0.80 11.22
N GLY A 234 5.78 0.20 11.45
CA GLY A 234 6.85 0.79 12.27
C GLY A 234 8.07 1.15 11.43
N ASN A 235 8.85 2.10 11.92
CA ASN A 235 10.14 2.44 11.36
C ASN A 235 11.24 1.84 12.25
N VAL A 236 12.03 0.92 11.68
CA VAL A 236 13.18 0.35 12.36
C VAL A 236 14.44 0.98 11.77
N ARG A 237 15.27 1.55 12.62
CA ARG A 237 16.58 2.03 12.20
C ARG A 237 17.54 0.83 12.24
N LEU A 238 18.08 0.45 11.09
CA LEU A 238 18.97 -0.69 10.98
C LEU A 238 20.42 -0.25 11.21
N GLY A 239 21.16 -1.07 11.96
CA GLY A 239 22.61 -0.91 12.13
C GLY A 239 23.39 -1.12 10.83
N ALA A 240 24.68 -0.79 10.88
CA ALA A 240 25.54 -0.80 9.70
C ALA A 240 26.00 -2.21 9.27
N THR A 241 25.85 -3.21 10.13
CA THR A 241 26.21 -4.61 9.84
C THR A 241 24.98 -5.50 9.86
N ASP A 242 25.05 -6.63 9.15
CA ASP A 242 23.95 -7.61 9.11
C ASP A 242 23.59 -8.13 10.51
N GLU A 243 24.59 -8.31 11.38
CA GLU A 243 24.39 -8.76 12.75
C GLU A 243 23.60 -7.73 13.57
N GLN A 244 23.98 -6.45 13.49
CA GLN A 244 23.26 -5.36 14.16
C GLN A 244 21.83 -5.23 13.61
N ALA A 245 21.65 -5.28 12.30
CA ALA A 245 20.34 -5.20 11.68
C ALA A 245 19.43 -6.36 12.11
N LEU A 246 19.97 -7.58 12.20
CA LEU A 246 19.24 -8.76 12.65
C LEU A 246 18.85 -8.66 14.12
N ASP A 247 19.74 -8.18 14.99
CA ASP A 247 19.44 -7.98 16.42
C ASP A 247 18.33 -6.93 16.61
N GLU A 248 18.45 -5.78 15.94
CA GLU A 248 17.44 -4.71 16.01
C GLU A 248 16.08 -5.14 15.51
N LEU A 249 16.01 -5.84 14.37
CA LEU A 249 14.77 -6.39 13.85
C LEU A 249 14.16 -7.45 14.77
N SER A 250 14.99 -8.34 15.34
CA SER A 250 14.53 -9.38 16.26
C SER A 250 13.91 -8.77 17.51
N ARG A 251 14.60 -7.83 18.14
CA ARG A 251 14.09 -7.10 19.33
C ARG A 251 12.79 -6.36 19.04
N TYR A 252 12.69 -5.70 17.87
CA TYR A 252 11.48 -4.99 17.48
C TYR A 252 10.28 -5.96 17.31
N VAL A 253 10.51 -7.09 16.63
CA VAL A 253 9.48 -8.11 16.41
C VAL A 253 9.05 -8.78 17.72
N GLU A 254 9.98 -9.07 18.61
CA GLU A 254 9.69 -9.64 19.93
C GLU A 254 8.87 -8.68 20.80
N ALA A 255 9.25 -7.39 20.84
CA ALA A 255 8.52 -6.37 21.56
C ALA A 255 7.09 -6.21 20.99
N PHE A 256 6.92 -6.21 19.68
CA PHE A 256 5.60 -6.15 19.04
C PHE A 256 4.74 -7.37 19.38
N ARG A 257 5.29 -8.57 19.30
CA ARG A 257 4.58 -9.82 19.67
C ARG A 257 4.13 -9.80 21.13
N SER A 258 4.97 -9.30 22.02
CA SER A 258 4.62 -9.17 23.44
C SER A 258 3.48 -8.17 23.67
N ALA A 259 3.42 -7.11 22.87
CA ALA A 259 2.36 -6.10 22.96
C ALA A 259 1.02 -6.54 22.34
N THR A 260 1.02 -7.60 21.52
CA THR A 260 -0.18 -8.16 20.87
C THR A 260 -0.67 -9.48 21.49
N ALA A 261 0.06 -10.03 22.45
CA ALA A 261 -0.30 -11.25 23.18
C ALA A 261 -1.33 -10.94 24.28
#